data_9c267f659388fd9c81089ca0198b65cc
#
_entry.id   9c267f659388fd9c81089ca0198b65cc
#
_cell.length_a   1.000
_cell.length_b   1.000
_cell.length_c   1.000
_cell.angle_alpha   90.00
_cell.angle_beta   90.00
_cell.angle_gamma   90.00
#
_symmetry.space_group_name_H-M   'P 1'
#
loop_
_entity.id
_entity.type
_entity.pdbx_description
1 polymer ?
#
loop_
_entity_poly.entity_id
_entity_poly.type
_entity_poly.pdbx_seq_one_letter_code
_entity_poly.pdbx_strand_id
1 'polypeptide(L)'
;MEKIIGLIDAPFTPFYQDGTVNFEPIPEYADLLRRNGLKGVFINGSSGEGYMLTEEERMQLAEVWVKAVPEDFKVIVHVGSTCVASSRRMAEHAQQIGAWGIGAMATPFPRIGRIEVVAVP
;
A
#
# COMPACT_ATOMS: atom_id res chain seq x y z
N MET A 1 13.07 9.30 -11.98
CA MET A 1 11.80 9.31 -11.22
C MET A 1 11.46 10.74 -10.87
N GLU A 2 10.27 11.19 -11.17
CA GLU A 2 9.76 12.51 -10.81
C GLU A 2 9.70 12.67 -9.29
N LYS A 3 10.13 13.82 -8.76
CA LYS A 3 9.99 14.12 -7.33
C LYS A 3 8.58 14.56 -7.02
N ILE A 4 7.97 14.01 -6.00
CA ILE A 4 6.72 14.51 -5.44
C ILE A 4 7.06 15.69 -4.53
N ILE A 5 6.49 16.84 -4.82
CA ILE A 5 6.62 18.04 -3.99
C ILE A 5 5.28 18.30 -3.31
N GLY A 6 5.25 18.19 -1.99
CA GLY A 6 4.05 18.36 -1.18
C GLY A 6 3.84 17.21 -0.21
N LEU A 7 2.66 17.15 0.40
CA LEU A 7 2.31 16.15 1.39
C LEU A 7 1.71 14.90 0.73
N ILE A 8 2.10 13.76 1.24
CA ILE A 8 1.54 12.44 0.97
C ILE A 8 0.88 11.96 2.25
N ASP A 9 -0.36 11.50 2.16
CA ASP A 9 -1.05 10.89 3.29
C ASP A 9 -0.74 9.38 3.38
N ALA A 10 -0.81 8.85 4.59
CA ALA A 10 -0.82 7.42 4.84
C ALA A 10 -2.21 7.04 5.36
N PRO A 11 -3.19 6.84 4.47
CA PRO A 11 -4.58 6.70 4.84
C PRO A 11 -4.83 5.40 5.60
N PHE A 12 -5.80 5.46 6.52
CA PHE A 12 -6.33 4.25 7.14
C PHE A 12 -7.15 3.43 6.14
N THR A 13 -7.28 2.13 6.41
CA THR A 13 -8.17 1.24 5.66
C THR A 13 -9.54 1.21 6.34
N PRO A 14 -10.63 1.54 5.63
CA PRO A 14 -11.96 1.41 6.19
C PRO A 14 -12.38 -0.05 6.36
N PHE A 15 -13.08 -0.35 7.43
CA PHE A 15 -13.64 -1.68 7.71
C PHE A 15 -15.12 -1.61 8.04
N TYR A 16 -15.84 -2.67 7.73
CA TYR A 16 -17.16 -2.93 8.30
C TYR A 16 -17.01 -3.42 9.75
N GLN A 17 -18.14 -3.46 10.50
CA GLN A 17 -18.14 -3.93 11.89
C GLN A 17 -17.75 -5.40 12.04
N ASP A 18 -17.92 -6.20 11.00
CA ASP A 18 -17.52 -7.61 10.97
C ASP A 18 -16.02 -7.82 10.71
N GLY A 19 -15.27 -6.74 10.49
CA GLY A 19 -13.83 -6.75 10.23
C GLY A 19 -13.42 -6.92 8.78
N THR A 20 -14.38 -7.02 7.86
CA THR A 20 -14.08 -7.04 6.42
C THR A 20 -13.77 -5.64 5.89
N VAL A 21 -12.94 -5.56 4.85
CA VAL A 21 -12.56 -4.28 4.25
C VAL A 21 -13.75 -3.63 3.57
N ASN A 22 -13.97 -2.36 3.87
CA ASN A 22 -15.00 -1.54 3.23
C ASN A 22 -14.36 -0.65 2.16
N PHE A 23 -14.55 -0.98 0.91
CA PHE A 23 -14.02 -0.23 -0.22
C PHE A 23 -14.87 0.99 -0.62
N GLU A 24 -16.13 1.04 -0.19
CA GLU A 24 -17.11 2.04 -0.65
C GLU A 24 -16.71 3.49 -0.37
N PRO A 25 -16.14 3.86 0.80
CA PRO A 25 -15.82 5.26 1.08
C PRO A 25 -14.53 5.75 0.42
N ILE A 26 -13.73 4.88 -0.20
CA ILE A 26 -12.41 5.24 -0.74
C ILE A 26 -12.48 6.36 -1.79
N PRO A 27 -13.40 6.36 -2.77
CA PRO A 27 -13.48 7.46 -3.74
C PRO A 27 -13.77 8.82 -3.08
N GLU A 28 -14.66 8.88 -2.10
CA GLU A 28 -14.95 10.11 -1.37
C GLU A 28 -13.77 10.54 -0.50
N TYR A 29 -13.09 9.58 0.13
CA TYR A 29 -11.89 9.82 0.92
C TYR A 29 -10.76 10.36 0.05
N ALA A 30 -10.54 9.79 -1.12
CA ALA A 30 -9.55 10.27 -2.09
C ALA A 30 -9.84 11.72 -2.53
N ASP A 31 -11.11 12.05 -2.79
CA ASP A 31 -11.53 13.39 -3.15
C ASP A 31 -11.33 14.39 -1.99
N LEU A 32 -11.62 13.99 -0.76
CA LEU A 32 -11.34 14.81 0.43
C LEU A 32 -9.85 15.15 0.55
N LEU A 33 -8.97 14.16 0.39
CA LEU A 33 -7.53 14.36 0.47
C LEU A 33 -7.02 15.30 -0.64
N ARG A 34 -7.53 15.13 -1.85
CA ARG A 34 -7.21 16.01 -2.98
C ARG A 34 -7.64 17.46 -2.74
N ARG A 35 -8.86 17.67 -2.26
CA ARG A 35 -9.37 19.01 -1.91
C ARG A 35 -8.55 19.67 -0.81
N ASN A 36 -7.98 18.89 0.09
CA ASN A 36 -7.07 19.37 1.13
C ASN A 36 -5.64 19.63 0.63
N GLY A 37 -5.36 19.47 -0.66
CA GLY A 37 -4.09 19.82 -1.29
C GLY A 37 -3.02 18.75 -1.22
N LEU A 38 -3.35 17.53 -0.79
CA LEU A 38 -2.41 16.42 -0.81
C LEU A 38 -2.05 16.01 -2.25
N LYS A 39 -0.85 15.48 -2.42
CA LYS A 39 -0.30 15.10 -3.74
C LYS A 39 -0.37 13.61 -4.02
N GLY A 40 -0.72 12.84 -3.01
CA GLY A 40 -0.84 11.39 -3.14
C GLY A 40 -1.09 10.70 -1.83
N VAL A 41 -1.09 9.38 -1.90
CA VAL A 41 -1.26 8.48 -0.76
C VAL A 41 -0.20 7.38 -0.77
N PHE A 42 0.15 6.93 0.44
CA PHE A 42 0.95 5.74 0.69
C PHE A 42 0.06 4.71 1.38
N ILE A 43 -0.51 3.81 0.60
CA ILE A 43 -1.50 2.84 1.06
C ILE A 43 -0.88 1.53 1.52
N ASN A 44 -1.60 0.75 2.31
CA ASN A 44 -1.19 -0.56 2.83
C ASN A 44 0.06 -0.52 3.73
N GLY A 45 0.46 0.65 4.20
CA GLY A 45 1.49 0.80 5.22
C GLY A 45 0.97 0.48 6.62
N SER A 46 1.74 0.85 7.65
CA SER A 46 1.35 0.61 9.05
C SER A 46 0.06 1.33 9.43
N SER A 47 -0.12 2.59 8.99
CA SER A 47 -1.35 3.36 9.23
C SER A 47 -2.56 2.75 8.52
N GLY A 48 -2.34 2.15 7.36
CA GLY A 48 -3.37 1.43 6.59
C GLY A 48 -3.58 -0.01 7.03
N GLU A 49 -2.94 -0.44 8.13
CA GLU A 49 -3.05 -1.79 8.69
C GLU A 49 -2.68 -2.91 7.69
N GLY A 50 -1.77 -2.61 6.74
CA GLY A 50 -1.44 -3.51 5.64
C GLY A 50 -0.95 -4.89 6.05
N TYR A 51 -0.27 -5.01 7.20
CA TYR A 51 0.16 -6.31 7.73
C TYR A 51 -0.98 -7.16 8.31
N MET A 52 -2.14 -6.55 8.56
CA MET A 52 -3.33 -7.22 9.08
C MET A 52 -4.29 -7.66 7.97
N LEU A 53 -4.00 -7.29 6.74
CA LEU A 53 -4.79 -7.60 5.55
C LEU A 53 -4.22 -8.80 4.81
N THR A 54 -5.08 -9.56 4.15
CA THR A 54 -4.66 -10.57 3.20
C THR A 54 -3.99 -9.92 1.98
N GLU A 55 -3.24 -10.72 1.25
CA GLU A 55 -2.61 -10.26 0.00
C GLU A 55 -3.66 -9.78 -1.01
N GLU A 56 -4.77 -10.51 -1.11
CA GLU A 56 -5.91 -10.17 -1.97
C GLU A 56 -6.56 -8.85 -1.59
N GLU A 57 -6.81 -8.62 -0.30
CA GLU A 57 -7.38 -7.36 0.20
C GLU A 57 -6.45 -6.18 -0.09
N ARG A 58 -5.14 -6.36 0.07
CA ARG A 58 -4.15 -5.33 -0.25
C ARG A 58 -4.13 -5.00 -1.75
N MET A 59 -4.22 -6.00 -2.60
CA MET A 59 -4.30 -5.81 -4.05
C MET A 59 -5.59 -5.12 -4.47
N GLN A 60 -6.73 -5.53 -3.93
CA GLN A 60 -8.03 -4.89 -4.19
C GLN A 60 -8.05 -3.42 -3.72
N LEU A 61 -7.50 -3.14 -2.54
CA LEU A 61 -7.34 -1.75 -2.07
C LEU A 61 -6.54 -0.91 -3.05
N ALA A 62 -5.42 -1.44 -3.54
CA ALA A 62 -4.59 -0.74 -4.52
C ALA A 62 -5.36 -0.43 -5.81
N GLU A 63 -6.15 -1.38 -6.31
CA GLU A 63 -7.00 -1.16 -7.49
C GLU A 63 -8.04 -0.06 -7.27
N VAL A 64 -8.71 -0.09 -6.12
CA VAL A 64 -9.75 0.92 -5.80
C VAL A 64 -9.13 2.30 -5.68
N TRP A 65 -7.99 2.44 -4.99
CA TRP A 65 -7.30 3.72 -4.87
C TRP A 65 -6.82 4.26 -6.22
N VAL A 66 -6.20 3.42 -7.05
CA VAL A 66 -5.72 3.85 -8.38
C VAL A 66 -6.88 4.29 -9.28
N LYS A 67 -8.02 3.59 -9.22
CA LYS A 67 -9.23 3.97 -9.98
C LYS A 67 -9.92 5.23 -9.46
N ALA A 68 -9.78 5.52 -8.17
CA ALA A 68 -10.47 6.64 -7.51
C ALA A 68 -9.81 8.00 -7.75
N VAL A 69 -8.60 8.05 -8.29
CA VAL A 69 -7.80 9.28 -8.38
C VAL A 69 -7.38 9.58 -9.82
N PRO A 70 -7.20 10.86 -10.18
CA PRO A 70 -6.62 11.22 -11.48
C PRO A 70 -5.11 10.96 -11.50
N GLU A 71 -4.52 10.98 -12.68
CA GLU A 71 -3.10 10.68 -12.93
C GLU A 71 -2.12 11.58 -12.15
N ASP A 72 -2.51 12.81 -11.88
CA ASP A 72 -1.67 13.77 -11.12
C ASP A 72 -1.65 13.51 -9.61
N PHE A 73 -2.56 12.68 -9.08
CA PHE A 73 -2.55 12.26 -7.67
C PHE A 73 -1.87 10.91 -7.55
N LYS A 74 -0.77 10.86 -6.81
CA LYS A 74 0.14 9.72 -6.82
C LYS A 74 -0.28 8.65 -5.81
N VAL A 75 -0.45 7.41 -6.27
CA VAL A 75 -0.70 6.25 -5.39
C VAL A 75 0.59 5.45 -5.27
N ILE A 76 1.10 5.38 -4.05
CA ILE A 76 2.27 4.56 -3.68
C ILE A 76 1.75 3.37 -2.89
N VAL A 77 2.07 2.16 -3.34
CA VAL A 77 1.59 0.93 -2.70
C VAL A 77 2.70 0.32 -1.86
N HIS A 78 2.45 0.17 -0.56
CA HIS A 78 3.34 -0.59 0.30
C HIS A 78 3.17 -2.08 0.01
N VAL A 79 4.25 -2.72 -0.42
CA VAL A 79 4.28 -4.14 -0.79
C VAL A 79 5.08 -5.01 0.17
N GLY A 80 5.64 -4.40 1.23
CA GLY A 80 6.39 -5.13 2.24
C GLY A 80 5.52 -6.17 2.96
N SER A 81 6.09 -7.33 3.19
CA SER A 81 5.48 -8.42 3.94
C SER A 81 6.56 -9.30 4.58
N THR A 82 6.15 -10.26 5.38
CA THR A 82 7.06 -11.28 5.94
C THR A 82 7.45 -12.35 4.91
N CYS A 83 6.78 -12.37 3.76
CA CYS A 83 7.02 -13.31 2.67
C CYS A 83 7.48 -12.58 1.41
N VAL A 84 8.70 -12.84 0.98
CA VAL A 84 9.29 -12.18 -0.22
C VAL A 84 8.49 -12.49 -1.48
N ALA A 85 7.98 -13.71 -1.63
CA ALA A 85 7.16 -14.08 -2.78
C ALA A 85 5.86 -13.28 -2.84
N SER A 86 5.20 -13.06 -1.70
CA SER A 86 4.01 -12.20 -1.58
C SER A 86 4.34 -10.75 -1.94
N SER A 87 5.44 -10.23 -1.42
CA SER A 87 5.88 -8.86 -1.74
C SER A 87 6.12 -8.68 -3.24
N ARG A 88 6.71 -9.68 -3.90
CA ARG A 88 6.94 -9.67 -5.34
C ARG A 88 5.62 -9.65 -6.12
N ARG A 89 4.67 -10.53 -5.79
CA ARG A 89 3.35 -10.57 -6.44
C ARG A 89 2.61 -9.25 -6.30
N MET A 90 2.61 -8.66 -5.10
CA MET A 90 1.99 -7.36 -4.88
C MET A 90 2.68 -6.23 -5.64
N ALA A 91 4.00 -6.28 -5.79
CA ALA A 91 4.75 -5.30 -6.58
C ALA A 91 4.43 -5.40 -8.08
N GLU A 92 4.39 -6.61 -8.62
CA GLU A 92 4.00 -6.89 -9.99
C GLU A 92 2.55 -6.42 -10.26
N HIS A 93 1.64 -6.72 -9.36
CA HIS A 93 0.25 -6.25 -9.42
C HIS A 93 0.16 -4.72 -9.39
N ALA A 94 0.86 -4.05 -8.47
CA ALA A 94 0.88 -2.59 -8.39
C ALA A 94 1.36 -1.95 -9.69
N GLN A 95 2.36 -2.53 -10.35
CA GLN A 95 2.83 -2.09 -11.65
C GLN A 95 1.75 -2.28 -12.72
N GLN A 96 1.10 -3.44 -12.75
CA GLN A 96 0.07 -3.77 -13.75
C GLN A 96 -1.15 -2.84 -13.69
N ILE A 97 -1.57 -2.44 -12.49
CA ILE A 97 -2.71 -1.55 -12.30
C ILE A 97 -2.38 -0.06 -12.47
N GLY A 98 -1.10 0.27 -12.70
CA GLY A 98 -0.68 1.65 -12.93
C GLY A 98 -0.46 2.49 -11.66
N ALA A 99 -0.13 1.87 -10.54
CA ALA A 99 0.34 2.61 -9.36
C ALA A 99 1.57 3.46 -9.72
N TRP A 100 1.69 4.64 -9.13
CA TRP A 100 2.81 5.54 -9.40
C TRP A 100 4.14 4.97 -8.89
N GLY A 101 4.11 4.25 -7.78
CA GLY A 101 5.29 3.65 -7.20
C GLY A 101 4.96 2.60 -6.13
N ILE A 102 5.98 1.91 -5.71
CA ILE A 102 5.92 0.98 -4.58
C ILE A 102 6.86 1.40 -3.47
N GLY A 103 6.55 1.01 -2.25
CA GLY A 103 7.42 1.13 -1.10
C GLY A 103 7.44 -0.17 -0.30
N ALA A 104 8.53 -0.44 0.39
CA ALA A 104 8.63 -1.58 1.27
C ALA A 104 9.47 -1.22 2.48
N MET A 105 8.98 -1.57 3.67
CA MET A 105 9.79 -1.57 4.87
C MET A 105 10.46 -2.93 5.03
N ALA A 106 11.57 -2.97 5.77
CA ALA A 106 12.10 -4.22 6.28
C ALA A 106 11.04 -4.94 7.13
N THR A 107 11.20 -6.25 7.31
CA THR A 107 10.28 -7.04 8.14
C THR A 107 9.97 -6.34 9.47
N PRO A 108 8.70 -6.36 9.94
CA PRO A 108 8.31 -5.76 11.22
C PRO A 108 8.92 -6.47 12.43
N PHE A 109 9.46 -7.67 12.23
CA PHE A 109 10.12 -8.40 13.30
C PHE A 109 11.55 -7.92 13.46
N PRO A 110 11.97 -7.51 14.68
CA PRO A 110 13.34 -7.11 14.93
C PRO A 110 14.28 -8.27 14.65
N ARG A 111 15.37 -7.97 13.99
CA ARG A 111 16.44 -8.92 13.74
C ARG A 111 17.17 -9.18 15.04
N ILE A 112 16.92 -10.31 15.68
CA ILE A 112 17.67 -10.74 16.85
C ILE A 112 18.78 -11.66 16.35
N GLY A 113 20.03 -11.16 16.35
CA GLY A 113 21.20 -11.93 15.98
C GLY A 113 21.57 -11.94 14.49
N ARG A 114 22.60 -12.69 14.17
CA ARG A 114 23.11 -12.86 12.81
C ARG A 114 22.23 -13.88 12.06
N ILE A 115 21.67 -13.48 10.93
CA ILE A 115 21.03 -14.44 10.04
C ILE A 115 22.16 -15.14 9.27
N GLU A 116 22.34 -16.41 9.50
CA GLU A 116 23.11 -17.25 8.61
C GLU A 116 22.20 -17.71 7.47
N VAL A 117 22.55 -17.30 6.26
CA VAL A 117 21.88 -17.83 5.07
C VAL A 117 22.52 -19.19 4.79
N VAL A 118 21.81 -20.25 5.14
CA VAL A 118 22.21 -21.59 4.74
C VAL A 118 21.67 -21.81 3.32
N ALA A 119 22.58 -21.83 2.36
CA ALA A 119 22.22 -22.28 1.01
C ALA A 119 21.91 -23.78 1.08
N VAL A 120 20.69 -24.16 0.71
CA VAL A 120 20.32 -25.56 0.51
C VAL A 120 20.78 -25.94 -0.89
N PRO A 121 21.59 -27.02 -1.03
CA PRO A 121 22.04 -27.48 -2.33
C PRO A 121 20.89 -27.98 -3.22
#